data_d4fd7e2569f80b95baceb13fec3ec67d
#
_entry.id   d4fd7e2569f80b95baceb13fec3ec67d
#
_cell.length_a   1.000
_cell.length_b   1.000
_cell.length_c   1.000
_cell.angle_alpha   90.00
_cell.angle_beta   90.00
_cell.angle_gamma   90.00
#
_symmetry.space_group_name_H-M   'P 1'
#
loop_
_entity.id
_entity.type
_entity.pdbx_description
1 polymer ?
#
loop_
_entity_poly.entity_id
_entity_poly.type
_entity_poly.pdbx_seq_one_letter_code
_entity_poly.pdbx_strand_id
1 'polypeptide(L)'
;MNIALAIAAYLLVSFLIAGCSSPAPGSPEAFMHKAKAKHEAQQAMIQDTIDDLPKWYKDVPKSDYAILSAGVATSPHLQLAVDKAILNAKRMLADRVEGLLSAQVKQFVSETGREIAPTALIDSEHVTKNVLRDVNVSGYRVEDMDIKSHGTYFRVYVLLMYPLGEMNDILMLRKNQRAAKERVSRTQKAYDELEKERRVPGSY
;
A
#
# COMPACT_ATOMS: atom_id res chain seq x y z
N MET A 1 12.53 71.90 -32.22
CA MET A 1 11.79 70.58 -32.41
C MET A 1 12.70 69.36 -32.60
N ASN A 2 14.03 69.53 -32.75
CA ASN A 2 14.96 68.43 -33.06
C ASN A 2 15.72 67.87 -31.85
N ILE A 3 15.83 68.60 -30.72
CA ILE A 3 16.61 68.15 -29.57
C ILE A 3 15.79 67.16 -28.74
N ALA A 4 14.48 67.30 -28.61
CA ALA A 4 13.60 66.41 -27.89
C ALA A 4 13.48 65.01 -28.58
N LEU A 5 13.47 65.05 -29.91
CA LEU A 5 13.46 63.79 -30.69
C LEU A 5 14.78 62.99 -30.59
N ALA A 6 15.89 63.72 -30.50
CA ALA A 6 17.22 63.09 -30.34
C ALA A 6 17.39 62.48 -28.94
N ILE A 7 16.87 63.12 -27.89
CA ILE A 7 16.89 62.59 -26.51
C ILE A 7 15.99 61.37 -26.40
N ALA A 8 14.80 61.39 -27.01
CA ALA A 8 13.91 60.22 -27.04
C ALA A 8 14.50 59.02 -27.76
N ALA A 9 15.18 59.25 -28.88
CA ALA A 9 15.87 58.21 -29.63
C ALA A 9 17.06 57.61 -28.85
N TYR A 10 17.80 58.43 -28.11
CA TYR A 10 18.94 57.98 -27.28
C TYR A 10 18.47 57.15 -26.08
N LEU A 11 17.34 57.52 -25.45
CA LEU A 11 16.74 56.71 -24.35
C LEU A 11 16.15 55.41 -24.83
N LEU A 12 15.63 55.34 -26.05
CA LEU A 12 15.12 54.09 -26.65
C LEU A 12 16.25 53.11 -27.03
N VAL A 13 17.38 53.61 -27.49
CA VAL A 13 18.56 52.80 -27.81
C VAL A 13 19.26 52.28 -26.57
N SER A 14 19.28 53.09 -25.47
CA SER A 14 19.85 52.67 -24.18
C SER A 14 19.05 51.52 -23.50
N PHE A 15 17.76 51.43 -23.78
CA PHE A 15 16.91 50.37 -23.20
C PHE A 15 17.06 49.02 -23.91
N LEU A 16 17.59 49.00 -25.12
CA LEU A 16 17.80 47.77 -25.93
C LEU A 16 19.10 47.02 -25.57
N ILE A 17 19.99 47.59 -24.73
CA ILE A 17 21.29 46.97 -24.39
C ILE A 17 21.27 46.26 -23.05
N ALA A 18 20.13 46.19 -22.35
CA ALA A 18 19.93 45.33 -21.19
C ALA A 18 19.77 43.85 -21.64
N GLY A 19 20.70 43.38 -22.47
CA GLY A 19 20.79 42.01 -22.86
C GLY A 19 21.15 41.16 -21.66
N CYS A 20 20.32 40.15 -21.35
CA CYS A 20 20.64 39.10 -20.40
C CYS A 20 22.02 38.50 -20.78
N SER A 21 23.07 38.92 -20.07
CA SER A 21 24.40 38.32 -20.23
C SER A 21 24.34 36.91 -19.63
N SER A 22 24.21 35.91 -20.50
CA SER A 22 24.36 34.54 -20.09
C SER A 22 25.79 34.33 -19.59
N PRO A 23 26.00 33.69 -18.43
CA PRO A 23 27.34 33.48 -17.87
C PRO A 23 28.19 32.66 -18.85
N ALA A 24 29.49 33.00 -18.91
CA ALA A 24 30.42 32.35 -19.80
C ALA A 24 30.46 30.81 -19.58
N PRO A 25 30.52 30.00 -20.67
CA PRO A 25 30.60 28.56 -20.57
C PRO A 25 31.79 28.13 -19.70
N GLY A 26 31.55 27.31 -18.64
CA GLY A 26 32.59 26.81 -17.72
C GLY A 26 32.94 27.76 -16.56
N SER A 27 32.29 28.92 -16.44
CA SER A 27 32.43 29.80 -15.27
C SER A 27 31.73 29.21 -14.04
N PRO A 28 32.19 29.51 -12.79
CA PRO A 28 31.50 29.13 -11.56
C PRO A 28 30.02 29.57 -11.57
N GLU A 29 29.73 30.73 -12.12
CA GLU A 29 28.36 31.27 -12.25
C GLU A 29 27.51 30.41 -13.20
N ALA A 30 28.05 29.92 -14.31
CA ALA A 30 27.36 29.01 -15.22
C ALA A 30 27.02 27.67 -14.53
N PHE A 31 27.91 27.16 -13.68
CA PHE A 31 27.62 25.96 -12.89
C PHE A 31 26.50 26.20 -11.87
N MET A 32 26.52 27.34 -11.17
CA MET A 32 25.47 27.71 -10.22
C MET A 32 24.12 27.90 -10.91
N HIS A 33 24.09 28.57 -12.07
CA HIS A 33 22.87 28.71 -12.88
C HIS A 33 22.32 27.36 -13.31
N LYS A 34 23.16 26.46 -13.78
CA LYS A 34 22.75 25.11 -14.19
C LYS A 34 22.24 24.29 -13.00
N ALA A 35 22.89 24.40 -11.84
CA ALA A 35 22.45 23.73 -10.62
C ALA A 35 21.10 24.26 -10.13
N LYS A 36 20.91 25.57 -10.16
CA LYS A 36 19.66 26.24 -9.80
C LYS A 36 18.52 25.85 -10.75
N ALA A 37 18.74 25.90 -12.06
CA ALA A 37 17.76 25.50 -13.06
C ALA A 37 17.36 24.02 -12.90
N LYS A 38 18.34 23.14 -12.61
CA LYS A 38 18.07 21.74 -12.32
C LYS A 38 17.21 21.57 -11.06
N HIS A 39 17.51 22.31 -10.00
CA HIS A 39 16.73 22.26 -8.75
C HIS A 39 15.30 22.75 -8.96
N GLU A 40 15.12 23.86 -9.66
CA GLU A 40 13.79 24.42 -10.00
C GLU A 40 12.98 23.43 -10.86
N ALA A 41 13.61 22.80 -11.86
CA ALA A 41 12.97 21.76 -12.66
C ALA A 41 12.55 20.53 -11.81
N GLN A 42 13.40 20.12 -10.85
CA GLN A 42 13.05 19.04 -9.92
C GLN A 42 11.88 19.42 -9.01
N GLN A 43 11.87 20.64 -8.49
CA GLN A 43 10.75 21.13 -7.67
C GLN A 43 9.45 21.18 -8.47
N ALA A 44 9.49 21.69 -9.71
CA ALA A 44 8.33 21.69 -10.59
C ALA A 44 7.78 20.26 -10.84
N MET A 45 8.66 19.29 -11.09
CA MET A 45 8.26 17.90 -11.27
C MET A 45 7.64 17.29 -10.00
N ILE A 46 8.14 17.66 -8.82
CA ILE A 46 7.57 17.20 -7.54
C ILE A 46 6.19 17.82 -7.35
N GLN A 47 6.05 19.12 -7.60
CA GLN A 47 4.78 19.81 -7.46
C GLN A 47 3.73 19.26 -8.43
N ASP A 48 4.08 19.07 -9.68
CA ASP A 48 3.22 18.44 -10.70
C ASP A 48 2.76 17.03 -10.24
N THR A 49 3.70 16.25 -9.68
CA THR A 49 3.38 14.94 -9.10
C THR A 49 2.36 15.04 -7.96
N ILE A 50 2.48 16.05 -7.07
CA ILE A 50 1.58 16.23 -5.92
C ILE A 50 0.19 16.67 -6.41
N ASP A 51 0.14 17.56 -7.41
CA ASP A 51 -1.11 18.08 -7.95
C ASP A 51 -1.89 17.01 -8.70
N ASP A 52 -1.17 16.09 -9.35
CA ASP A 52 -1.72 14.99 -10.14
C ASP A 52 -2.07 13.72 -9.33
N LEU A 53 -1.89 13.76 -7.99
CA LEU A 53 -2.24 12.63 -7.13
C LEU A 53 -3.75 12.34 -7.14
N PRO A 54 -4.16 11.06 -7.28
CA PRO A 54 -5.56 10.68 -7.12
C PRO A 54 -6.10 11.11 -5.74
N LYS A 55 -7.33 11.61 -5.69
CA LYS A 55 -7.95 12.06 -4.43
C LYS A 55 -7.96 10.96 -3.37
N TRP A 56 -8.32 9.73 -3.79
CA TRP A 56 -8.36 8.56 -2.92
C TRP A 56 -6.96 8.10 -2.45
N TYR A 57 -5.89 8.50 -3.13
CA TYR A 57 -4.52 8.24 -2.68
C TYR A 57 -4.08 9.22 -1.60
N LYS A 58 -4.49 10.51 -1.70
CA LYS A 58 -4.24 11.52 -0.68
C LYS A 58 -5.00 11.21 0.61
N ASP A 59 -6.25 10.76 0.47
CA ASP A 59 -7.13 10.39 1.59
C ASP A 59 -7.77 9.04 1.28
N VAL A 60 -7.16 7.98 1.84
CA VAL A 60 -7.65 6.61 1.62
C VAL A 60 -9.00 6.45 2.28
N PRO A 61 -10.06 6.08 1.54
CA PRO A 61 -11.39 5.94 2.09
C PRO A 61 -11.43 4.98 3.28
N LYS A 62 -12.26 5.29 4.27
CA LYS A 62 -12.53 4.42 5.41
C LYS A 62 -13.85 3.68 5.18
N SER A 63 -13.90 2.42 5.60
CA SER A 63 -15.09 1.58 5.51
C SER A 63 -15.18 0.69 6.75
N ASP A 64 -16.40 0.52 7.26
CA ASP A 64 -16.68 -0.40 8.37
C ASP A 64 -16.72 -1.87 7.91
N TYR A 65 -16.84 -2.09 6.60
CA TYR A 65 -17.01 -3.42 6.01
C TYR A 65 -15.80 -3.91 5.21
N ALA A 66 -14.79 -3.07 5.06
CA ALA A 66 -13.59 -3.40 4.30
C ALA A 66 -12.37 -2.64 4.80
N ILE A 67 -11.21 -3.23 4.63
CA ILE A 67 -9.93 -2.56 4.81
C ILE A 67 -9.44 -2.12 3.43
N LEU A 68 -9.17 -0.83 3.26
CA LEU A 68 -8.61 -0.29 2.05
C LEU A 68 -7.14 0.04 2.24
N SER A 69 -6.34 -0.16 1.20
CA SER A 69 -4.93 0.21 1.19
C SER A 69 -4.52 0.70 -0.18
N ALA A 70 -3.69 1.74 -0.20
CA ALA A 70 -3.17 2.30 -1.43
C ALA A 70 -1.71 1.91 -1.63
N GLY A 71 -1.31 1.73 -2.88
CA GLY A 71 0.07 1.49 -3.29
C GLY A 71 0.42 2.29 -4.53
N VAL A 72 1.68 2.62 -4.66
CA VAL A 72 2.21 3.31 -5.84
C VAL A 72 3.53 2.68 -6.26
N ALA A 73 3.79 2.66 -7.56
CA ALA A 73 5.08 2.29 -8.10
C ALA A 73 5.36 3.00 -9.43
N THR A 74 6.64 3.08 -9.77
CA THR A 74 7.11 3.67 -11.02
C THR A 74 7.97 2.65 -11.76
N SER A 75 7.80 2.53 -13.08
CA SER A 75 8.59 1.66 -13.94
C SER A 75 8.56 2.15 -15.38
N PRO A 76 9.62 1.91 -16.21
CA PRO A 76 9.56 2.14 -17.64
C PRO A 76 8.61 1.16 -18.36
N HIS A 77 8.25 0.03 -17.74
CA HIS A 77 7.32 -0.96 -18.26
C HIS A 77 6.00 -0.89 -17.49
N LEU A 78 4.90 -0.67 -18.19
CA LEU A 78 3.58 -0.49 -17.59
C LEU A 78 3.18 -1.67 -16.71
N GLN A 79 3.27 -2.90 -17.23
CA GLN A 79 2.88 -4.10 -16.47
C GLN A 79 3.68 -4.22 -15.16
N LEU A 80 4.98 -3.97 -15.22
CA LEU A 80 5.83 -4.02 -14.04
C LEU A 80 5.49 -2.91 -13.02
N ALA A 81 5.06 -1.73 -13.49
CA ALA A 81 4.58 -0.67 -12.61
C ALA A 81 3.29 -1.09 -11.89
N VAL A 82 2.34 -1.70 -12.62
CA VAL A 82 1.10 -2.23 -12.07
C VAL A 82 1.39 -3.30 -11.01
N ASP A 83 2.21 -4.31 -11.35
CA ASP A 83 2.52 -5.41 -10.43
C ASP A 83 3.19 -4.93 -9.14
N LYS A 84 4.14 -4.00 -9.27
CA LYS A 84 4.81 -3.38 -8.11
C LYS A 84 3.85 -2.54 -7.26
N ALA A 85 2.95 -1.77 -7.88
CA ALA A 85 1.95 -0.97 -7.15
C ALA A 85 0.99 -1.87 -6.37
N ILE A 86 0.49 -2.94 -6.99
CA ILE A 86 -0.33 -3.96 -6.33
C ILE A 86 0.44 -4.61 -5.17
N LEU A 87 1.71 -4.98 -5.37
CA LEU A 87 2.52 -5.59 -4.32
C LEU A 87 2.71 -4.64 -3.12
N ASN A 88 2.96 -3.36 -3.37
CA ASN A 88 3.08 -2.35 -2.33
C ASN A 88 1.76 -2.17 -1.57
N ALA A 89 0.63 -2.09 -2.29
CA ALA A 89 -0.69 -2.03 -1.67
C ALA A 89 -1.01 -3.28 -0.83
N LYS A 90 -0.66 -4.49 -1.31
CA LYS A 90 -0.83 -5.74 -0.56
C LYS A 90 -0.04 -5.75 0.75
N ARG A 91 1.20 -5.26 0.74
CA ARG A 91 2.01 -5.18 1.96
C ARG A 91 1.36 -4.25 2.98
N MET A 92 0.93 -3.05 2.55
CA MET A 92 0.22 -2.12 3.42
C MET A 92 -1.12 -2.69 3.93
N LEU A 93 -1.80 -3.49 3.10
CA LEU A 93 -3.02 -4.18 3.49
C LEU A 93 -2.74 -5.22 4.59
N ALA A 94 -1.71 -6.04 4.43
CA ALA A 94 -1.31 -7.03 5.42
C ALA A 94 -0.96 -6.38 6.76
N ASP A 95 -0.18 -5.29 6.75
CA ASP A 95 0.17 -4.53 7.96
C ASP A 95 -1.07 -3.98 8.68
N ARG A 96 -2.08 -3.50 7.94
CA ARG A 96 -3.34 -3.02 8.52
C ARG A 96 -4.18 -4.14 9.12
N VAL A 97 -4.28 -5.27 8.44
CA VAL A 97 -5.00 -6.47 8.94
C VAL A 97 -4.31 -6.99 10.19
N GLU A 98 -2.99 -7.09 10.21
CA GLU A 98 -2.20 -7.48 11.37
C GLU A 98 -2.42 -6.54 12.56
N GLY A 99 -2.40 -5.24 12.32
CA GLY A 99 -2.66 -4.22 13.35
C GLY A 99 -4.05 -4.36 13.98
N LEU A 100 -5.08 -4.60 13.17
CA LEU A 100 -6.44 -4.83 13.67
C LEU A 100 -6.54 -6.11 14.50
N LEU A 101 -5.97 -7.22 14.03
CA LEU A 101 -5.96 -8.48 14.76
C LEU A 101 -5.23 -8.34 16.11
N SER A 102 -4.08 -7.66 16.10
CA SER A 102 -3.31 -7.40 17.34
C SER A 102 -4.09 -6.54 18.34
N ALA A 103 -4.83 -5.54 17.87
CA ALA A 103 -5.66 -4.70 18.73
C ALA A 103 -6.81 -5.50 19.35
N GLN A 104 -7.51 -6.33 18.56
CA GLN A 104 -8.60 -7.18 19.06
C GLN A 104 -8.11 -8.20 20.09
N VAL A 105 -6.95 -8.83 19.84
CA VAL A 105 -6.38 -9.79 20.80
C VAL A 105 -6.00 -9.09 22.11
N LYS A 106 -5.37 -7.90 22.05
CA LYS A 106 -5.04 -7.12 23.25
C LYS A 106 -6.28 -6.74 24.04
N GLN A 107 -7.36 -6.35 23.36
CA GLN A 107 -8.63 -6.02 24.00
C GLN A 107 -9.22 -7.24 24.68
N PHE A 108 -9.27 -8.39 23.99
CA PHE A 108 -9.77 -9.64 24.54
C PHE A 108 -8.99 -10.08 25.79
N VAL A 109 -7.65 -10.04 25.75
CA VAL A 109 -6.78 -10.36 26.89
C VAL A 109 -7.00 -9.38 28.05
N SER A 110 -7.22 -8.11 27.78
CA SER A 110 -7.50 -7.09 28.80
C SER A 110 -8.86 -7.30 29.47
N GLU A 111 -9.88 -7.69 28.72
CA GLU A 111 -11.23 -7.93 29.24
C GLU A 111 -11.33 -9.23 30.05
N THR A 112 -10.64 -10.28 29.61
CA THR A 112 -10.64 -11.60 30.28
C THR A 112 -9.56 -11.74 31.34
N GLY A 113 -8.54 -10.88 31.36
CA GLY A 113 -7.33 -10.98 32.21
C GLY A 113 -7.55 -10.75 33.71
N ARG A 114 -8.78 -10.59 34.18
CA ARG A 114 -9.08 -10.53 35.61
C ARG A 114 -9.34 -11.89 36.28
N GLU A 115 -9.48 -12.99 35.51
CA GLU A 115 -9.81 -14.31 36.05
C GLU A 115 -9.05 -15.51 35.45
N ILE A 116 -8.07 -15.30 34.56
CA ILE A 116 -7.40 -16.41 33.86
C ILE A 116 -6.00 -16.68 34.44
N ALA A 117 -5.72 -17.96 34.70
CA ALA A 117 -4.43 -18.44 35.19
C ALA A 117 -3.24 -18.05 34.27
N PRO A 118 -2.03 -17.84 34.81
CA PRO A 118 -0.84 -17.42 34.03
C PRO A 118 -0.50 -18.30 32.85
N THR A 119 -0.84 -19.56 32.87
CA THR A 119 -0.65 -20.54 31.77
C THR A 119 -1.51 -20.25 30.54
N ALA A 120 -2.74 -19.77 30.72
CA ALA A 120 -3.63 -19.41 29.62
C ALA A 120 -3.18 -18.11 28.88
N LEU A 121 -2.46 -17.24 29.59
CA LEU A 121 -1.85 -16.04 29.00
C LEU A 121 -0.69 -16.42 28.06
N ILE A 122 0.11 -17.39 28.41
CA ILE A 122 1.24 -17.89 27.58
C ILE A 122 0.70 -18.56 26.33
N ASP A 123 -0.34 -19.36 26.42
CA ASP A 123 -0.98 -20.00 25.27
C ASP A 123 -1.63 -18.98 24.33
N SER A 124 -2.27 -17.93 24.88
CA SER A 124 -2.86 -16.85 24.06
C SER A 124 -1.80 -16.03 23.34
N GLU A 125 -0.63 -15.79 23.94
CA GLU A 125 0.49 -15.11 23.32
C GLU A 125 1.10 -15.93 22.18
N HIS A 126 1.23 -17.25 22.35
CA HIS A 126 1.68 -18.16 21.29
C HIS A 126 0.68 -18.27 20.15
N VAL A 127 -0.61 -18.36 20.42
CA VAL A 127 -1.66 -18.33 19.40
C VAL A 127 -1.64 -17.01 18.64
N THR A 128 -1.51 -15.89 19.34
CA THR A 128 -1.42 -14.56 18.73
C THR A 128 -0.21 -14.44 17.80
N LYS A 129 0.98 -14.85 18.24
CA LYS A 129 2.20 -14.82 17.42
C LYS A 129 2.09 -15.69 16.17
N ASN A 130 1.41 -16.84 16.26
CA ASN A 130 1.21 -17.73 15.12
C ASN A 130 0.14 -17.22 14.14
N VAL A 131 -0.92 -16.58 14.63
CA VAL A 131 -1.96 -15.94 13.79
C VAL A 131 -1.38 -14.75 13.04
N LEU A 132 -0.48 -13.98 13.65
CA LEU A 132 0.13 -12.78 13.05
C LEU A 132 1.22 -13.10 12.00
N ARG A 133 1.84 -14.28 12.05
CA ARG A 133 2.91 -14.65 11.10
C ARG A 133 2.41 -14.97 9.69
N ASP A 134 1.13 -15.28 9.52
CA ASP A 134 0.57 -15.78 8.27
C ASP A 134 -0.68 -14.97 7.88
N VAL A 135 -0.57 -13.63 7.88
CA VAL A 135 -1.66 -12.76 7.47
C VAL A 135 -1.96 -12.97 5.99
N ASN A 136 -2.98 -13.77 5.73
CA ASN A 136 -3.43 -14.08 4.39
C ASN A 136 -4.47 -13.06 3.93
N VAL A 137 -4.05 -12.13 3.10
CA VAL A 137 -4.92 -11.12 2.47
C VAL A 137 -5.61 -11.63 1.19
N SER A 138 -5.76 -12.94 1.03
CA SER A 138 -6.52 -13.50 -0.10
C SER A 138 -7.97 -13.04 -0.08
N GLY A 139 -8.49 -12.69 -1.25
CA GLY A 139 -9.84 -12.12 -1.36
C GLY A 139 -9.85 -10.59 -1.46
N TYR A 140 -8.66 -9.96 -1.52
CA TYR A 140 -8.59 -8.57 -1.93
C TYR A 140 -9.04 -8.42 -3.39
N ARG A 141 -9.50 -7.24 -3.73
CA ARG A 141 -9.77 -6.83 -5.12
C ARG A 141 -9.21 -5.43 -5.36
N VAL A 142 -8.94 -5.14 -6.61
CA VAL A 142 -8.59 -3.78 -7.04
C VAL A 142 -9.87 -2.98 -7.09
N GLU A 143 -9.96 -1.94 -6.27
CA GLU A 143 -11.10 -1.02 -6.21
C GLU A 143 -10.93 0.11 -7.19
N ASP A 144 -9.70 0.65 -7.28
CA ASP A 144 -9.37 1.73 -8.19
C ASP A 144 -7.92 1.63 -8.66
N MET A 145 -7.65 2.16 -9.85
CA MET A 145 -6.31 2.22 -10.43
C MET A 145 -6.18 3.46 -11.31
N ASP A 146 -5.13 4.24 -11.09
CA ASP A 146 -4.80 5.41 -11.90
C ASP A 146 -3.38 5.30 -12.44
N ILE A 147 -3.22 5.55 -13.74
CA ILE A 147 -1.95 5.44 -14.45
C ILE A 147 -1.57 6.81 -14.98
N LYS A 148 -0.42 7.32 -14.54
CA LYS A 148 0.11 8.62 -14.92
C LYS A 148 1.44 8.47 -15.64
N SER A 149 1.73 9.41 -16.54
CA SER A 149 3.07 9.56 -17.09
C SER A 149 3.96 10.30 -16.08
N HIS A 150 5.20 9.86 -15.95
CA HIS A 150 6.20 10.54 -15.11
C HIS A 150 7.54 10.56 -15.87
N GLY A 151 7.73 11.56 -16.72
CA GLY A 151 8.82 11.59 -17.67
C GLY A 151 8.75 10.41 -18.63
N THR A 152 9.78 9.55 -18.63
CA THR A 152 9.84 8.33 -19.44
C THR A 152 9.32 7.08 -18.73
N TYR A 153 8.67 7.24 -17.57
CA TYR A 153 8.18 6.16 -16.74
C TYR A 153 6.66 6.20 -16.63
N PHE A 154 6.07 5.03 -16.38
CA PHE A 154 4.69 4.91 -15.92
C PHE A 154 4.68 4.97 -14.38
N ARG A 155 3.85 5.82 -13.82
CA ARG A 155 3.52 5.84 -12.41
C ARG A 155 2.11 5.31 -12.24
N VAL A 156 1.97 4.25 -11.44
CA VAL A 156 0.70 3.57 -11.21
C VAL A 156 0.32 3.68 -9.75
N TYR A 157 -0.89 4.16 -9.49
CA TYR A 157 -1.53 4.18 -8.19
C TYR A 157 -2.60 3.10 -8.17
N VAL A 158 -2.68 2.32 -7.10
CA VAL A 158 -3.66 1.25 -6.94
C VAL A 158 -4.31 1.37 -5.57
N LEU A 159 -5.63 1.28 -5.52
CA LEU A 159 -6.42 1.11 -4.31
C LEU A 159 -6.90 -0.33 -4.23
N LEU A 160 -6.50 -1.04 -3.17
CA LEU A 160 -7.00 -2.38 -2.88
C LEU A 160 -8.07 -2.31 -1.81
N MET A 161 -9.09 -3.12 -1.96
CA MET A 161 -10.13 -3.36 -0.99
C MET A 161 -10.09 -4.82 -0.51
N TYR A 162 -10.07 -5.02 0.79
CA TYR A 162 -10.17 -6.32 1.45
C TYR A 162 -11.47 -6.37 2.24
N PRO A 163 -12.50 -7.07 1.75
CA PRO A 163 -13.77 -7.21 2.45
C PRO A 163 -13.61 -7.96 3.78
N LEU A 164 -14.32 -7.51 4.80
CA LEU A 164 -14.31 -8.13 6.13
C LEU A 164 -15.46 -9.14 6.27
N GLY A 165 -15.21 -10.20 7.05
CA GLY A 165 -16.22 -11.18 7.42
C GLY A 165 -16.81 -11.94 6.23
N GLU A 166 -18.14 -12.05 6.23
CA GLU A 166 -18.91 -12.81 5.23
C GLU A 166 -18.87 -12.23 3.82
N MET A 167 -18.49 -10.96 3.69
CA MET A 167 -18.31 -10.32 2.38
C MET A 167 -17.07 -10.80 1.63
N ASN A 168 -16.19 -11.55 2.30
CA ASN A 168 -15.01 -12.14 1.67
C ASN A 168 -15.28 -13.59 1.25
N ASP A 169 -15.79 -13.76 0.01
CA ASP A 169 -16.14 -15.08 -0.55
C ASP A 169 -15.01 -16.11 -0.47
N ILE A 170 -13.77 -15.69 -0.63
CA ILE A 170 -12.62 -16.58 -0.58
C ILE A 170 -12.36 -17.06 0.85
N LEU A 171 -12.49 -16.19 1.85
CA LEU A 171 -12.38 -16.59 3.25
C LEU A 171 -13.51 -17.53 3.64
N MET A 172 -14.74 -17.26 3.22
CA MET A 172 -15.88 -18.12 3.47
C MET A 172 -15.72 -19.48 2.80
N LEU A 173 -15.27 -19.51 1.54
CA LEU A 173 -15.00 -20.76 0.84
C LEU A 173 -13.94 -21.58 1.57
N ARG A 174 -12.84 -20.98 2.00
CA ARG A 174 -11.77 -21.65 2.76
C ARG A 174 -12.24 -22.15 4.12
N LYS A 175 -13.04 -21.37 4.86
CA LYS A 175 -13.66 -21.80 6.13
C LYS A 175 -14.51 -23.03 5.91
N ASN A 176 -15.36 -23.05 4.88
CA ASN A 176 -16.22 -24.18 4.56
C ASN A 176 -15.41 -25.43 4.15
N GLN A 177 -14.34 -25.27 3.36
CA GLN A 177 -13.45 -26.37 3.00
C GLN A 177 -12.72 -26.96 4.22
N ARG A 178 -12.23 -26.13 5.15
CA ARG A 178 -11.63 -26.60 6.41
C ARG A 178 -12.63 -27.38 7.25
N ALA A 179 -13.84 -26.83 7.44
CA ALA A 179 -14.89 -27.50 8.20
C ALA A 179 -15.30 -28.86 7.57
N ALA A 180 -15.35 -28.94 6.24
CA ALA A 180 -15.60 -30.20 5.53
C ALA A 180 -14.49 -31.22 5.77
N LYS A 181 -13.21 -30.83 5.67
CA LYS A 181 -12.06 -31.71 5.95
C LYS A 181 -12.05 -32.20 7.41
N GLU A 182 -12.36 -31.34 8.37
CA GLU A 182 -12.46 -31.72 9.78
C GLU A 182 -13.59 -32.73 10.02
N ARG A 183 -14.75 -32.56 9.38
CA ARG A 183 -15.86 -33.52 9.47
C ARG A 183 -15.43 -34.91 8.94
N VAL A 184 -14.80 -34.94 7.75
CA VAL A 184 -14.30 -36.18 7.16
C VAL A 184 -13.28 -36.85 8.09
N SER A 185 -12.33 -36.09 8.64
CA SER A 185 -11.32 -36.61 9.58
C SER A 185 -11.96 -37.17 10.86
N ARG A 186 -12.96 -36.51 11.45
CA ARG A 186 -13.67 -37.00 12.63
C ARG A 186 -14.45 -38.30 12.32
N THR A 187 -15.12 -38.31 11.18
CA THR A 187 -15.86 -39.51 10.74
C THR A 187 -14.91 -40.70 10.55
N GLN A 188 -13.75 -40.49 9.91
CA GLN A 188 -12.75 -41.54 9.72
C GLN A 188 -12.24 -42.06 11.05
N LYS A 189 -11.90 -41.20 12.01
CA LYS A 189 -11.46 -41.61 13.35
C LYS A 189 -12.52 -42.46 14.07
N ALA A 190 -13.78 -42.03 13.99
CA ALA A 190 -14.88 -42.81 14.60
C ALA A 190 -15.04 -44.17 13.98
N TYR A 191 -14.89 -44.30 12.64
CA TYR A 191 -14.88 -45.61 11.99
C TYR A 191 -13.68 -46.50 12.41
N ASP A 192 -12.50 -45.92 12.51
CA ASP A 192 -11.29 -46.62 12.94
C ASP A 192 -11.40 -47.12 14.39
N GLU A 193 -12.03 -46.33 15.27
CA GLU A 193 -12.31 -46.70 16.67
C GLU A 193 -13.30 -47.84 16.73
N LEU A 194 -14.42 -47.79 16.01
CA LEU A 194 -15.42 -48.86 15.94
C LEU A 194 -14.81 -50.17 15.36
N GLU A 195 -13.95 -50.06 14.37
CA GLU A 195 -13.27 -51.21 13.81
C GLU A 195 -12.29 -51.86 14.80
N LYS A 196 -11.61 -51.08 15.63
CA LYS A 196 -10.76 -51.58 16.72
C LYS A 196 -11.55 -52.31 17.77
N GLU A 197 -12.69 -51.77 18.23
CA GLU A 197 -13.57 -52.39 19.19
C GLU A 197 -14.12 -53.73 18.68
N ARG A 198 -14.45 -53.81 17.38
CA ARG A 198 -14.93 -55.05 16.76
C ARG A 198 -13.86 -56.12 16.62
N ARG A 199 -12.57 -55.76 16.56
CA ARG A 199 -11.44 -56.68 16.45
C ARG A 199 -10.94 -57.22 17.79
N VAL A 200 -11.42 -56.70 18.94
CA VAL A 200 -11.12 -57.29 20.24
C VAL A 200 -12.02 -58.50 20.42
N PRO A 201 -11.48 -59.77 20.33
CA PRO A 201 -12.29 -60.97 20.56
C PRO A 201 -12.69 -60.95 22.04
N GLY A 202 -13.99 -61.11 22.30
CA GLY A 202 -14.47 -61.27 23.65
C GLY A 202 -13.72 -62.41 24.34
N SER A 203 -13.02 -62.08 25.40
CA SER A 203 -12.53 -63.09 26.34
C SER A 203 -13.72 -63.64 27.11
N TYR A 204 -14.20 -64.78 26.72
CA TYR A 204 -14.99 -65.67 27.57
C TYR A 204 -14.10 -66.65 28.22
#